data_99312346010301f1d93f242522d081d3
#
_entry.id   99312346010301f1d93f242522d081d3
#
_cell.length_a   1.000
_cell.length_b   1.000
_cell.length_c   1.000
_cell.angle_alpha   90.00
_cell.angle_beta   90.00
_cell.angle_gamma   90.00
#
_symmetry.space_group_name_H-M   'P 1'
#
loop_
_entity.id
_entity.type
_entity.pdbx_description
1 polymer ?
#
loop_
_entity_poly.entity_id
_entity_poly.type
_entity_poly.pdbx_seq_one_letter_code
_entity_poly.pdbx_strand_id
1 'polypeptide(L)'
;MCELIGILIPTTSFKRKWTTFKDTIFYQIYLQSFLKTYCSNYSYVFYLIVDDDDKVFSDSIIQTEIIKYVNQNKNLSLKFISTNGIPKGWVTKMWNRAFLQAYKDGCQYFFQCGDDIMFETKGWVHQSVEALKKHNNVGLTGPIDNGRFVNGNPIFMPGGARFIHTQAFVSRKHMEIFGT
;
A
#
# COMPACT_ATOMS: atom_id res chain seq x y z
N MET A 1 0.75 9.89 20.93
CA MET A 1 1.56 9.02 20.04
C MET A 1 1.05 9.18 18.63
N CYS A 2 1.95 9.24 17.65
CA CYS A 2 1.58 9.33 16.23
C CYS A 2 1.01 7.96 15.80
N GLU A 3 -0.14 7.97 15.12
CA GLU A 3 -0.77 6.73 14.62
C GLU A 3 0.11 6.13 13.51
N LEU A 4 0.31 4.79 13.56
CA LEU A 4 1.14 4.05 12.63
C LEU A 4 0.28 3.42 11.53
N ILE A 5 0.62 3.72 10.28
CA ILE A 5 -0.07 3.25 9.09
C ILE A 5 0.80 2.19 8.38
N GLY A 6 0.28 0.98 8.23
CA GLY A 6 0.90 -0.05 7.38
C GLY A 6 0.44 0.10 5.94
N ILE A 7 1.38 0.22 5.00
CA ILE A 7 1.10 0.28 3.56
C ILE A 7 1.56 -1.02 2.92
N LEU A 8 0.63 -1.78 2.35
CA LEU A 8 0.80 -3.17 1.94
C LEU A 8 0.84 -3.27 0.42
N ILE A 9 2.05 -3.52 -0.13
CA ILE A 9 2.33 -3.37 -1.56
C ILE A 9 2.98 -4.63 -2.12
N PRO A 10 2.25 -5.52 -2.80
CA PRO A 10 2.86 -6.51 -3.67
C PRO A 10 3.56 -5.81 -4.82
N THR A 11 4.80 -6.20 -5.10
CA THR A 11 5.58 -5.62 -6.20
C THR A 11 6.40 -6.70 -6.90
N THR A 12 6.69 -6.49 -8.18
CA THR A 12 7.48 -7.43 -8.98
C THR A 12 8.16 -6.74 -10.15
N SER A 13 9.39 -7.18 -10.45
CA SER A 13 10.10 -6.82 -11.68
C SER A 13 9.86 -7.81 -12.83
N PHE A 14 9.00 -8.81 -12.65
CA PHE A 14 8.73 -9.84 -13.66
C PHE A 14 8.25 -9.21 -14.98
N LYS A 15 8.87 -9.63 -16.09
CA LYS A 15 8.66 -9.07 -17.44
C LYS A 15 8.99 -7.58 -17.60
N ARG A 16 9.70 -7.00 -16.63
CA ARG A 16 10.21 -5.62 -16.73
C ARG A 16 11.70 -5.62 -17.12
N LYS A 17 12.14 -4.54 -17.75
CA LYS A 17 13.56 -4.33 -18.12
C LYS A 17 14.31 -3.51 -17.06
N TRP A 18 13.83 -3.54 -15.82
CA TRP A 18 14.44 -2.82 -14.71
C TRP A 18 15.72 -3.51 -14.23
N THR A 19 16.72 -2.71 -13.92
CA THR A 19 18.01 -3.17 -13.40
C THR A 19 18.38 -2.49 -12.10
N THR A 20 17.75 -1.34 -11.81
CA THR A 20 17.98 -0.56 -10.60
C THR A 20 16.67 -0.20 -9.91
N PHE A 21 16.76 0.21 -8.64
CA PHE A 21 15.61 0.76 -7.91
C PHE A 21 14.93 1.93 -8.67
N LYS A 22 15.74 2.82 -9.27
CA LYS A 22 15.23 4.02 -9.94
C LYS A 22 14.46 3.74 -11.23
N ASP A 23 14.63 2.55 -11.81
CA ASP A 23 13.86 2.12 -12.98
C ASP A 23 12.44 1.68 -12.62
N THR A 24 12.20 1.37 -11.35
CA THR A 24 10.93 0.77 -10.91
C THR A 24 9.80 1.78 -10.90
N ILE A 25 8.58 1.30 -11.19
CA ILE A 25 7.35 2.10 -11.09
C ILE A 25 7.10 2.53 -9.63
N PHE A 26 7.52 1.69 -8.67
CA PHE A 26 7.47 2.02 -7.25
C PHE A 26 8.28 3.27 -6.93
N TYR A 27 9.47 3.46 -7.53
CA TYR A 27 10.24 4.69 -7.36
C TYR A 27 9.66 5.86 -8.16
N GLN A 28 9.42 5.65 -9.47
CA GLN A 28 9.13 6.75 -10.40
C GLN A 28 7.74 7.36 -10.20
N ILE A 29 6.76 6.54 -9.83
CA ILE A 29 5.36 6.96 -9.69
C ILE A 29 4.93 6.93 -8.23
N TYR A 30 5.00 5.75 -7.60
CA TYR A 30 4.44 5.54 -6.27
C TYR A 30 5.09 6.44 -5.21
N LEU A 31 6.39 6.30 -4.97
CA LEU A 31 7.09 7.07 -3.94
C LEU A 31 7.09 8.57 -4.24
N GLN A 32 7.29 8.96 -5.52
CA GLN A 32 7.31 10.39 -5.87
C GLN A 32 5.97 11.06 -5.62
N SER A 33 4.86 10.41 -5.91
CA SER A 33 3.53 10.95 -5.65
C SER A 33 3.14 10.86 -4.17
N PHE A 34 3.49 9.76 -3.49
CA PHE A 34 3.27 9.61 -2.05
C PHE A 34 3.97 10.71 -1.25
N LEU A 35 5.25 10.98 -1.52
CA LEU A 35 6.03 12.02 -0.83
C LEU A 35 5.48 13.44 -1.00
N LYS A 36 4.72 13.69 -2.06
CA LYS A 36 4.04 14.97 -2.30
C LYS A 36 2.71 15.11 -1.56
N THR A 37 2.10 13.99 -1.17
CA THR A 37 0.70 13.95 -0.71
C THR A 37 0.50 13.37 0.69
N TYR A 38 1.50 12.66 1.24
CA TYR A 38 1.37 12.05 2.57
C TYR A 38 1.21 13.11 3.69
N CYS A 39 0.63 12.69 4.79
CA CYS A 39 0.42 13.55 5.95
C CYS A 39 1.49 13.26 7.01
N SER A 40 2.32 14.25 7.33
CA SER A 40 3.43 14.13 8.30
C SER A 40 2.98 13.91 9.76
N ASN A 41 1.68 14.03 10.05
CA ASN A 41 1.11 13.76 11.36
C ASN A 41 0.99 12.26 11.67
N TYR A 42 1.23 11.40 10.69
CA TYR A 42 1.23 9.95 10.81
C TYR A 42 2.62 9.39 10.59
N SER A 43 2.88 8.19 11.12
CA SER A 43 4.06 7.39 10.76
C SER A 43 3.65 6.27 9.83
N TYR A 44 4.55 5.88 8.92
CA TYR A 44 4.24 4.89 7.88
C TYR A 44 5.30 3.81 7.82
N VAL A 45 4.84 2.58 7.65
CA VAL A 45 5.69 1.44 7.29
C VAL A 45 5.22 0.89 5.96
N PHE A 46 6.06 0.97 4.94
CA PHE A 46 5.84 0.28 3.68
C PHE A 46 6.22 -1.20 3.83
N TYR A 47 5.30 -2.10 3.53
CA TYR A 47 5.54 -3.53 3.45
C TYR A 47 5.55 -3.92 1.99
N LEU A 48 6.74 -4.08 1.41
CA LEU A 48 6.90 -4.56 0.05
C LEU A 48 6.92 -6.09 0.06
N ILE A 49 5.91 -6.70 -0.54
CA ILE A 49 5.80 -8.14 -0.65
C ILE A 49 6.38 -8.55 -2.00
N VAL A 50 7.45 -9.35 -1.97
CA VAL A 50 8.32 -9.61 -3.12
C VAL A 50 8.50 -11.11 -3.31
N ASP A 51 8.44 -11.58 -4.56
CA ASP A 51 8.83 -12.94 -4.91
C ASP A 51 10.32 -13.16 -4.63
N ASP A 52 10.67 -14.30 -4.02
CA ASP A 52 12.05 -14.60 -3.59
C ASP A 52 13.02 -14.70 -4.77
N ASP A 53 12.53 -14.93 -5.99
CA ASP A 53 13.30 -14.97 -7.23
C ASP A 53 13.14 -13.70 -8.08
N ASP A 54 12.62 -12.61 -7.52
CA ASP A 54 12.51 -11.33 -8.23
C ASP A 54 13.90 -10.72 -8.45
N LYS A 55 14.23 -10.38 -9.70
CA LYS A 55 15.58 -9.96 -10.08
C LYS A 55 16.02 -8.62 -9.48
N VAL A 56 15.08 -7.74 -9.17
CA VAL A 56 15.37 -6.39 -8.66
C VAL A 56 15.10 -6.34 -7.16
N PHE A 57 13.89 -6.69 -6.76
CA PHE A 57 13.46 -6.49 -5.38
C PHE A 57 13.96 -7.57 -4.40
N SER A 58 14.49 -8.72 -4.87
CA SER A 58 15.15 -9.71 -4.00
C SER A 58 16.66 -9.47 -3.82
N ASP A 59 17.26 -8.56 -4.61
CA ASP A 59 18.67 -8.19 -4.48
C ASP A 59 18.90 -7.38 -3.19
N SER A 60 19.77 -7.85 -2.32
CA SER A 60 20.03 -7.25 -1.01
C SER A 60 20.66 -5.85 -1.08
N ILE A 61 21.43 -5.56 -2.13
CA ILE A 61 22.02 -4.23 -2.35
C ILE A 61 20.91 -3.26 -2.71
N ILE A 62 20.04 -3.64 -3.63
CA ILE A 62 18.89 -2.83 -4.05
C ILE A 62 17.92 -2.65 -2.89
N GLN A 63 17.64 -3.69 -2.10
CA GLN A 63 16.82 -3.57 -0.89
C GLN A 63 17.39 -2.54 0.09
N THR A 64 18.71 -2.57 0.31
CA THR A 64 19.39 -1.61 1.18
C THR A 64 19.27 -0.17 0.65
N GLU A 65 19.41 0.01 -0.67
CA GLU A 65 19.22 1.32 -1.33
C GLU A 65 17.78 1.85 -1.12
N ILE A 66 16.78 1.00 -1.32
CA ILE A 66 15.37 1.36 -1.15
C ILE A 66 15.08 1.77 0.30
N ILE A 67 15.52 0.97 1.27
CA ILE A 67 15.35 1.26 2.70
C ILE A 67 16.01 2.60 3.05
N LYS A 68 17.25 2.81 2.60
CA LYS A 68 17.99 4.06 2.85
C LYS A 68 17.25 5.26 2.26
N TYR A 69 16.72 5.14 1.04
CA TYR A 69 15.98 6.21 0.38
C TYR A 69 14.69 6.57 1.14
N VAL A 70 13.89 5.57 1.52
CA VAL A 70 12.65 5.80 2.26
C VAL A 70 12.91 6.41 3.64
N ASN A 71 13.89 5.89 4.36
CA ASN A 71 14.24 6.32 5.73
C ASN A 71 14.87 7.73 5.79
N GLN A 72 15.16 8.38 4.66
CA GLN A 72 15.52 9.82 4.64
C GLN A 72 14.38 10.68 5.14
N ASN A 73 13.14 10.19 5.10
CA ASN A 73 11.98 10.88 5.62
C ASN A 73 11.65 10.37 7.03
N LYS A 74 11.67 11.24 8.02
CA LYS A 74 11.60 10.91 9.46
C LYS A 74 10.45 9.99 9.88
N ASN A 75 9.31 10.08 9.20
CA ASN A 75 8.10 9.33 9.56
C ASN A 75 7.86 8.12 8.66
N LEU A 76 8.80 7.79 7.78
CA LEU A 76 8.69 6.68 6.86
C LEU A 76 9.71 5.58 7.18
N SER A 77 9.28 4.35 7.05
CA SER A 77 10.15 3.18 7.11
C SER A 77 9.67 2.12 6.11
N LEU A 78 10.51 1.13 5.81
CA LEU A 78 10.20 0.09 4.84
C LEU A 78 10.70 -1.28 5.33
N LYS A 79 9.88 -2.30 5.10
CA LYS A 79 10.20 -3.71 5.34
C LYS A 79 9.89 -4.52 4.10
N PHE A 80 10.77 -5.44 3.74
CA PHE A 80 10.51 -6.45 2.72
C PHE A 80 9.87 -7.68 3.34
N ILE A 81 8.93 -8.28 2.64
CA ILE A 81 8.25 -9.52 3.02
C ILE A 81 8.41 -10.52 1.88
N SER A 82 9.00 -11.67 2.20
CA SER A 82 9.15 -12.78 1.26
C SER A 82 7.82 -13.46 0.95
N THR A 83 7.65 -13.92 -0.29
CA THR A 83 6.52 -14.75 -0.71
C THR A 83 6.75 -16.23 -0.50
N ASN A 84 7.83 -16.64 0.17
CA ASN A 84 8.12 -18.06 0.40
C ASN A 84 6.87 -18.84 0.86
N GLY A 85 6.56 -19.93 0.13
CA GLY A 85 5.36 -20.74 0.34
C GLY A 85 4.05 -20.12 -0.21
N ILE A 86 4.11 -19.01 -0.94
CA ILE A 86 2.97 -18.45 -1.69
C ILE A 86 3.20 -18.71 -3.18
N PRO A 87 2.28 -19.38 -3.89
CA PRO A 87 2.40 -19.55 -5.33
C PRO A 87 2.39 -18.19 -6.05
N LYS A 88 3.19 -18.06 -7.12
CA LYS A 88 3.24 -16.82 -7.92
C LYS A 88 1.86 -16.39 -8.39
N GLY A 89 1.61 -15.07 -8.33
CA GLY A 89 0.36 -14.48 -8.73
C GLY A 89 -0.78 -14.56 -7.71
N TRP A 90 -0.57 -15.18 -6.55
CA TRP A 90 -1.56 -15.24 -5.48
C TRP A 90 -1.53 -13.98 -4.62
N VAL A 91 -1.84 -12.86 -5.23
CA VAL A 91 -1.74 -11.51 -4.65
C VAL A 91 -2.53 -11.38 -3.34
N THR A 92 -3.71 -12.01 -3.24
CA THR A 92 -4.51 -12.00 -2.00
C THR A 92 -3.73 -12.62 -0.83
N LYS A 93 -3.01 -13.73 -1.04
CA LYS A 93 -2.18 -14.33 0.02
C LYS A 93 -0.97 -13.45 0.37
N MET A 94 -0.43 -12.73 -0.61
CA MET A 94 0.63 -11.76 -0.36
C MET A 94 0.11 -10.65 0.56
N TRP A 95 -1.04 -10.06 0.25
CA TRP A 95 -1.65 -9.05 1.12
C TRP A 95 -1.96 -9.59 2.50
N ASN A 96 -2.55 -10.79 2.64
CA ASN A 96 -2.84 -11.37 3.95
C ASN A 96 -1.57 -11.51 4.81
N ARG A 97 -0.46 -11.96 4.22
CA ARG A 97 0.83 -12.01 4.92
C ARG A 97 1.31 -10.65 5.39
N ALA A 98 1.18 -9.62 4.54
CA ALA A 98 1.55 -8.26 4.90
C ALA A 98 0.63 -7.67 5.97
N PHE A 99 -0.68 -7.93 5.90
CA PHE A 99 -1.63 -7.55 6.95
C PHE A 99 -1.22 -8.13 8.30
N LEU A 100 -0.92 -9.45 8.34
CA LEU A 100 -0.49 -10.12 9.57
C LEU A 100 0.80 -9.52 10.13
N GLN A 101 1.79 -9.22 9.26
CA GLN A 101 3.04 -8.60 9.71
C GLN A 101 2.81 -7.19 10.23
N ALA A 102 2.07 -6.36 9.51
CA ALA A 102 1.75 -5.01 9.93
C ALA A 102 0.93 -4.97 11.23
N TYR A 103 0.02 -5.93 11.42
CA TYR A 103 -0.71 -6.10 12.67
C TYR A 103 0.22 -6.43 13.84
N LYS A 104 1.17 -7.36 13.67
CA LYS A 104 2.19 -7.71 14.68
C LYS A 104 3.10 -6.54 15.01
N ASP A 105 3.43 -5.71 14.03
CA ASP A 105 4.25 -4.51 14.19
C ASP A 105 3.52 -3.34 14.86
N GLY A 106 2.23 -3.50 15.19
CA GLY A 106 1.46 -2.52 15.94
C GLY A 106 0.81 -1.43 15.09
N CYS A 107 0.69 -1.60 13.76
CA CYS A 107 -0.04 -0.65 12.93
C CYS A 107 -1.51 -0.54 13.37
N GLN A 108 -2.02 0.71 13.43
CA GLN A 108 -3.40 1.02 13.77
C GLN A 108 -4.31 1.02 12.54
N TYR A 109 -3.75 1.34 11.37
CA TYR A 109 -4.45 1.35 10.09
C TYR A 109 -3.62 0.66 9.04
N PHE A 110 -4.29 0.18 8.00
CA PHE A 110 -3.67 -0.55 6.90
C PHE A 110 -4.20 -0.04 5.57
N PHE A 111 -3.31 0.19 4.62
CA PHE A 111 -3.66 0.56 3.26
C PHE A 111 -3.17 -0.51 2.29
N GLN A 112 -4.11 -1.25 1.72
CA GLN A 112 -3.85 -2.25 0.69
C GLN A 112 -3.90 -1.60 -0.68
N CYS A 113 -2.81 -1.72 -1.46
CA CYS A 113 -2.72 -1.11 -2.78
C CYS A 113 -1.72 -1.83 -3.69
N GLY A 114 -1.69 -1.46 -4.98
CA GLY A 114 -0.63 -1.83 -5.92
C GLY A 114 0.56 -0.88 -5.84
N ASP A 115 1.65 -1.24 -6.53
CA ASP A 115 2.87 -0.42 -6.63
C ASP A 115 2.83 0.61 -7.78
N ASP A 116 1.76 0.61 -8.55
CA ASP A 116 1.55 1.40 -9.78
C ASP A 116 0.54 2.54 -9.61
N ILE A 117 0.12 2.83 -8.38
CA ILE A 117 -0.80 3.94 -8.13
C ILE A 117 -0.06 5.28 -8.01
N MET A 118 -0.71 6.33 -8.47
CA MET A 118 -0.28 7.71 -8.31
C MET A 118 -1.22 8.46 -7.35
N PHE A 119 -0.64 9.01 -6.28
CA PHE A 119 -1.39 9.81 -5.31
C PHE A 119 -1.51 11.26 -5.79
N GLU A 120 -2.73 11.75 -5.94
CA GLU A 120 -3.00 13.11 -6.43
C GLU A 120 -3.50 14.05 -5.33
N THR A 121 -4.22 13.53 -4.34
CA THR A 121 -4.91 14.33 -3.32
C THR A 121 -4.13 14.37 -2.01
N LYS A 122 -3.82 15.57 -1.52
CA LYS A 122 -3.27 15.74 -0.16
C LYS A 122 -4.33 15.44 0.90
N GLY A 123 -3.89 14.92 2.05
CA GLY A 123 -4.78 14.67 3.20
C GLY A 123 -5.64 13.41 3.09
N TRP A 124 -5.45 12.58 2.06
CA TRP A 124 -6.22 11.36 1.85
C TRP A 124 -6.16 10.38 3.03
N VAL A 125 -5.00 10.27 3.69
CA VAL A 125 -4.83 9.44 4.90
C VAL A 125 -5.69 9.97 6.04
N HIS A 126 -5.61 11.29 6.30
CA HIS A 126 -6.38 11.92 7.36
C HIS A 126 -7.89 11.74 7.14
N GLN A 127 -8.37 11.97 5.92
CA GLN A 127 -9.77 11.75 5.56
C GLN A 127 -10.20 10.29 5.78
N SER A 128 -9.34 9.32 5.42
CA SER A 128 -9.62 7.90 5.61
C SER A 128 -9.69 7.52 7.10
N VAL A 129 -8.74 8.00 7.89
CA VAL A 129 -8.72 7.79 9.34
C VAL A 129 -9.95 8.37 10.00
N GLU A 130 -10.31 9.63 9.71
CA GLU A 130 -11.48 10.28 10.29
C GLU A 130 -12.79 9.61 9.85
N ALA A 131 -12.87 9.14 8.61
CA ALA A 131 -14.03 8.37 8.15
C ALA A 131 -14.21 7.09 8.96
N LEU A 132 -13.14 6.34 9.23
CA LEU A 132 -13.21 5.13 10.06
C LEU A 132 -13.54 5.45 11.52
N LYS A 133 -12.95 6.50 12.11
CA LYS A 133 -13.22 6.93 13.48
C LYS A 133 -14.70 7.26 13.71
N LYS A 134 -15.36 7.91 12.75
CA LYS A 134 -16.80 8.21 12.80
C LYS A 134 -17.67 6.95 12.92
N HIS A 135 -17.17 5.81 12.48
CA HIS A 135 -17.84 4.50 12.55
C HIS A 135 -17.17 3.55 13.54
N ASN A 136 -16.62 4.07 14.64
CA ASN A 136 -15.94 3.30 15.70
C ASN A 136 -14.78 2.42 15.17
N ASN A 137 -14.10 2.88 14.13
CA ASN A 137 -13.06 2.15 13.41
C ASN A 137 -13.53 0.83 12.76
N VAL A 138 -14.81 0.69 12.46
CA VAL A 138 -15.36 -0.46 11.72
C VAL A 138 -15.73 -0.02 10.32
N GLY A 139 -15.30 -0.77 9.32
CA GLY A 139 -15.60 -0.50 7.92
C GLY A 139 -14.37 -0.48 7.02
N LEU A 140 -14.62 -0.10 5.78
CA LEU A 140 -13.63 0.06 4.73
C LEU A 140 -13.81 1.42 4.08
N THR A 141 -12.70 2.11 3.84
CA THR A 141 -12.63 3.36 3.07
C THR A 141 -11.43 3.32 2.14
N GLY A 142 -11.19 4.35 1.38
CA GLY A 142 -10.01 4.45 0.52
C GLY A 142 -10.16 5.54 -0.53
N PRO A 143 -9.08 5.86 -1.22
CA PRO A 143 -9.12 6.80 -2.34
C PRO A 143 -9.98 6.26 -3.48
N ILE A 144 -10.57 7.17 -4.22
CA ILE A 144 -11.31 6.86 -5.44
C ILE A 144 -10.32 6.87 -6.61
N ASP A 145 -10.37 5.83 -7.43
CA ASP A 145 -9.58 5.73 -8.65
C ASP A 145 -10.15 6.66 -9.73
N ASN A 146 -9.33 7.62 -10.20
CA ASN A 146 -9.72 8.55 -11.27
C ASN A 146 -10.13 7.84 -12.58
N GLY A 147 -9.59 6.67 -12.85
CA GLY A 147 -10.00 5.81 -13.98
C GLY A 147 -11.45 5.32 -13.89
N ARG A 148 -12.13 5.55 -12.78
CA ARG A 148 -13.55 5.22 -12.57
C ARG A 148 -14.51 6.38 -12.89
N PHE A 149 -13.99 7.48 -13.41
CA PHE A 149 -14.78 8.63 -13.82
C PHE A 149 -14.54 8.97 -15.29
N VAL A 150 -15.63 9.32 -15.99
CA VAL A 150 -15.57 9.92 -17.32
C VAL A 150 -16.31 11.26 -17.25
N ASN A 151 -15.63 12.35 -17.59
CA ASN A 151 -16.17 13.72 -17.52
C ASN A 151 -16.82 14.06 -16.17
N GLY A 152 -16.17 13.62 -15.06
CA GLY A 152 -16.66 13.86 -13.70
C GLY A 152 -17.84 12.96 -13.27
N ASN A 153 -18.32 12.08 -14.14
CA ASN A 153 -19.37 11.12 -13.82
C ASN A 153 -18.79 9.74 -13.52
N PRO A 154 -19.26 9.05 -12.46
CA PRO A 154 -18.80 7.71 -12.14
C PRO A 154 -19.17 6.73 -13.26
N ILE A 155 -18.22 5.87 -13.64
CA ILE A 155 -18.47 4.76 -14.55
C ILE A 155 -19.25 3.68 -13.80
N PHE A 156 -20.44 3.36 -14.27
CA PHE A 156 -21.22 2.25 -13.73
C PHE A 156 -20.65 0.92 -14.22
N MET A 157 -20.34 0.03 -13.29
CA MET A 157 -20.00 -1.35 -13.63
C MET A 157 -21.28 -2.11 -14.01
N PRO A 158 -21.19 -3.10 -14.93
CA PRO A 158 -22.31 -4.00 -15.19
C PRO A 158 -22.82 -4.63 -13.88
N GLY A 159 -24.12 -4.56 -13.62
CA GLY A 159 -24.71 -5.02 -12.35
C GLY A 159 -25.01 -3.93 -11.33
N GLY A 160 -24.81 -2.63 -11.68
CA GLY A 160 -25.25 -1.48 -10.87
C GLY A 160 -24.33 -1.13 -9.69
N ALA A 161 -23.20 -1.80 -9.51
CA ALA A 161 -22.20 -1.41 -8.52
C ALA A 161 -21.55 -0.08 -8.94
N ARG A 162 -21.79 0.98 -8.15
CA ARG A 162 -21.26 2.32 -8.46
C ARG A 162 -19.77 2.45 -8.26
N PHE A 163 -19.19 1.71 -7.28
CA PHE A 163 -17.78 1.79 -6.93
C PHE A 163 -17.27 0.42 -6.49
N ILE A 164 -16.15 0.02 -7.06
CA ILE A 164 -15.31 -1.04 -6.49
C ILE A 164 -14.07 -0.34 -5.94
N HIS A 165 -13.78 -0.56 -4.66
CA HIS A 165 -12.52 -0.13 -4.10
C HIS A 165 -11.39 -0.97 -4.71
N THR A 166 -10.55 -0.34 -5.52
CA THR A 166 -9.33 -0.95 -6.07
C THR A 166 -8.21 -0.92 -5.03
N GLN A 167 -8.30 0.01 -4.08
CA GLN A 167 -7.44 0.13 -2.92
C GLN A 167 -8.32 0.20 -1.66
N ALA A 168 -7.86 -0.42 -0.58
CA ALA A 168 -8.63 -0.51 0.66
C ALA A 168 -7.84 0.06 1.84
N PHE A 169 -8.49 0.95 2.59
CA PHE A 169 -7.98 1.48 3.85
C PHE A 169 -8.88 1.01 4.98
N VAL A 170 -8.31 0.28 5.95
CA VAL A 170 -9.03 -0.30 7.08
C VAL A 170 -8.30 -0.02 8.38
N SER A 171 -9.01 -0.11 9.50
CA SER A 171 -8.40 -0.03 10.82
C SER A 171 -7.93 -1.39 11.33
N ARG A 172 -7.20 -1.39 12.45
CA ARG A 172 -6.79 -2.59 13.18
C ARG A 172 -7.96 -3.49 13.57
N LYS A 173 -9.14 -2.92 13.84
CA LYS A 173 -10.37 -3.69 14.13
C LYS A 173 -10.77 -4.64 13.02
N HIS A 174 -10.44 -4.33 11.76
CA HIS A 174 -10.67 -5.25 10.65
C HIS A 174 -9.99 -6.61 10.90
N MET A 175 -8.73 -6.60 11.34
CA MET A 175 -7.98 -7.82 11.66
C MET A 175 -8.53 -8.54 12.90
N GLU A 176 -9.04 -7.79 13.88
CA GLU A 176 -9.66 -8.35 15.10
C GLU A 176 -10.99 -9.05 14.81
N ILE A 177 -11.74 -8.58 13.80
CA ILE A 177 -13.04 -9.14 13.43
C ILE A 177 -12.90 -10.34 12.48
N PHE A 178 -12.07 -10.20 11.44
CA PHE A 178 -12.01 -11.17 10.34
C PHE A 178 -10.80 -12.12 10.44
N GLY A 179 -9.78 -11.77 11.23
CA GLY A 179 -8.53 -12.51 11.28
C GLY A 179 -7.70 -12.33 9.99
N THR A 180 -6.82 -13.29 9.75
CA THR A 180 -5.95 -13.38 8.56
C THR A 180 -6.14 -14.71 7.84
#